data_8843fa05bdba9e75de9f691d09b590d5
#
_entry.id   8843fa05bdba9e75de9f691d09b590d5
#
_cell.length_a   1.000
_cell.length_b   1.000
_cell.length_c   1.000
_cell.angle_alpha   90.00
_cell.angle_beta   90.00
_cell.angle_gamma   90.00
#
_symmetry.space_group_name_H-M   'P 1'
#
loop_
_entity.id
_entity.type
_entity.pdbx_description
1 polymer ?
#
loop_
_entity_poly.entity_id
_entity_poly.type
_entity_poly.pdbx_seq_one_letter_code
_entity_poly.pdbx_strand_id
1 'polypeptide(L)'
;SGQMWNAAGELQDTKFVIPDSSYAPLYAETVEHCREHGAFDPATMGTTPNVGLMAQKAEEYGSHDKTFEIAAAGTVRVVDGGGATLLEHEVDAGDIWRMCQTKDAAIQDWVRLAVARARATGAPAVFWLDETRPHDAQLLEKVRPALDELGVDDLRIEVLPVAEATRFTLERARAGEDTISVTGNVLRDYLTDLFPILELGTSAKMLSIVPLMNGGGLFETGAGGSAPKHVAQLLAENHLRWDSLGEFLALAVSLEMLAEKTGNARARLLGEALDRATGSVLENGRSPSRRCGELDNRGSHFYLALYWAQELAAQGDDGELAARFAAVAQRLAADEQAIVAELAGVQGEPVDIGGYYRADAARVDAVMRPSATFAAALAVLKAGATT
;
A
#
# COMPACT_ATOMS: atom_id res chain seq x y z
N SER A 1 14.25 -11.53 -6.10
CA SER A 1 14.79 -12.33 -7.21
C SER A 1 13.69 -12.69 -8.20
N GLY A 2 13.92 -12.57 -9.49
CA GLY A 2 12.96 -12.91 -10.55
C GLY A 2 12.80 -14.43 -10.77
N GLN A 3 12.89 -15.25 -9.73
CA GLN A 3 12.82 -16.71 -9.84
C GLN A 3 11.60 -17.27 -9.13
N MET A 4 11.02 -18.31 -9.70
CA MET A 4 9.89 -19.06 -9.13
C MET A 4 10.10 -20.57 -9.31
N TRP A 5 9.37 -21.36 -8.54
CA TRP A 5 9.38 -22.80 -8.66
C TRP A 5 8.45 -23.26 -9.79
N ASN A 6 8.95 -24.11 -10.67
CA ASN A 6 8.13 -24.77 -11.68
C ASN A 6 7.35 -25.96 -11.10
N ALA A 7 6.53 -26.59 -11.93
CA ALA A 7 5.72 -27.74 -11.50
C ALA A 7 6.55 -28.96 -11.06
N ALA A 8 7.81 -29.06 -11.48
CA ALA A 8 8.76 -30.10 -11.08
C ALA A 8 9.49 -29.80 -9.75
N GLY A 9 9.23 -28.63 -9.15
CA GLY A 9 9.90 -28.17 -7.94
C GLY A 9 11.33 -27.64 -8.19
N GLU A 10 11.63 -27.23 -9.41
CA GLU A 10 12.91 -26.64 -9.77
C GLU A 10 12.81 -25.13 -9.84
N LEU A 11 13.87 -24.43 -9.44
CA LEU A 11 13.97 -22.98 -9.52
C LEU A 11 14.23 -22.54 -10.95
N GLN A 12 13.41 -21.66 -11.48
CA GLN A 12 13.58 -21.11 -12.83
C GLN A 12 13.31 -19.60 -12.86
N ASP A 13 13.90 -18.93 -13.84
CA ASP A 13 13.68 -17.51 -14.05
C ASP A 13 12.25 -17.24 -14.50
N THR A 14 11.68 -16.17 -13.94
CA THR A 14 10.36 -15.66 -14.33
C THR A 14 10.49 -14.72 -15.51
N LYS A 15 9.59 -14.83 -16.46
CA LYS A 15 9.45 -13.83 -17.53
C LYS A 15 8.49 -12.73 -17.05
N PHE A 16 8.93 -11.49 -17.14
CA PHE A 16 8.04 -10.34 -16.99
C PHE A 16 7.31 -10.10 -18.31
N VAL A 17 5.99 -10.20 -18.27
CA VAL A 17 5.13 -9.89 -19.40
C VAL A 17 4.29 -8.69 -19.01
N ILE A 18 4.54 -7.55 -19.63
CA ILE A 18 3.81 -6.31 -19.41
C ILE A 18 2.91 -6.10 -20.63
N PRO A 19 1.58 -6.20 -20.46
CA PRO A 19 0.65 -6.11 -21.59
C PRO A 19 0.61 -4.72 -22.24
N ASP A 20 0.84 -3.66 -21.45
CA ASP A 20 0.84 -2.28 -21.91
C ASP A 20 2.27 -1.73 -21.98
N SER A 21 2.72 -1.44 -23.20
CA SER A 21 4.06 -0.88 -23.43
C SER A 21 4.26 0.50 -22.81
N SER A 22 3.20 1.25 -22.50
CA SER A 22 3.27 2.56 -21.84
C SER A 22 3.91 2.46 -20.45
N TYR A 23 3.76 1.33 -19.77
CA TYR A 23 4.27 1.12 -18.41
C TYR A 23 5.53 0.25 -18.34
N ALA A 24 5.97 -0.34 -19.44
CA ALA A 24 7.20 -1.12 -19.50
C ALA A 24 8.44 -0.36 -19.02
N PRO A 25 8.59 0.95 -19.27
CA PRO A 25 9.72 1.72 -18.77
C PRO A 25 9.87 1.72 -17.25
N LEU A 26 8.77 1.58 -16.48
CA LEU A 26 8.82 1.46 -15.02
C LEU A 26 9.75 0.32 -14.57
N TYR A 27 9.59 -0.86 -15.16
CA TYR A 27 10.40 -2.04 -14.84
C TYR A 27 11.81 -1.94 -15.41
N ALA A 28 11.94 -1.44 -16.65
CA ALA A 28 13.25 -1.28 -17.29
C ALA A 28 14.16 -0.35 -16.47
N GLU A 29 13.67 0.83 -16.09
CA GLU A 29 14.42 1.80 -15.29
C GLU A 29 14.75 1.24 -13.89
N THR A 30 13.82 0.53 -13.27
CA THR A 30 14.05 -0.07 -11.95
C THR A 30 15.10 -1.16 -11.99
N VAL A 31 15.05 -2.05 -12.98
CA VAL A 31 16.05 -3.12 -13.16
C VAL A 31 17.42 -2.53 -13.42
N GLU A 32 17.52 -1.51 -14.28
CA GLU A 32 18.79 -0.86 -14.59
C GLU A 32 19.36 -0.14 -13.37
N HIS A 33 18.54 0.62 -12.66
CA HIS A 33 18.93 1.27 -11.41
C HIS A 33 19.48 0.27 -10.37
N CYS A 34 18.83 -0.88 -10.22
CA CYS A 34 19.30 -1.93 -9.30
C CYS A 34 20.58 -2.64 -9.80
N ARG A 35 20.81 -2.73 -11.12
CA ARG A 35 22.07 -3.24 -11.66
C ARG A 35 23.24 -2.31 -11.36
N GLU A 36 23.02 -1.01 -11.47
CA GLU A 36 24.04 0.01 -11.24
C GLU A 36 24.36 0.21 -9.75
N HIS A 37 23.33 0.20 -8.91
CA HIS A 37 23.42 0.62 -7.51
C HIS A 37 23.17 -0.48 -6.48
N GLY A 38 22.83 -1.69 -6.91
CA GLY A 38 22.45 -2.80 -6.04
C GLY A 38 21.03 -2.71 -5.52
N ALA A 39 20.64 -3.68 -4.68
CA ALA A 39 19.32 -3.72 -4.04
C ALA A 39 19.10 -2.53 -3.09
N PHE A 40 17.85 -2.23 -2.81
CA PHE A 40 17.48 -1.26 -1.77
C PHE A 40 17.50 -1.90 -0.39
N ASP A 41 17.86 -1.12 0.61
CA ASP A 41 17.68 -1.49 2.02
C ASP A 41 16.31 -0.98 2.50
N PRO A 42 15.38 -1.89 2.88
CA PRO A 42 14.05 -1.49 3.36
C PRO A 42 14.07 -0.59 4.59
N ALA A 43 15.10 -0.69 5.43
CA ALA A 43 15.19 0.09 6.65
C ALA A 43 15.55 1.56 6.39
N THR A 44 16.36 1.81 5.36
CA THR A 44 16.91 3.15 5.10
C THR A 44 16.32 3.84 3.88
N MET A 45 15.66 3.11 2.98
CA MET A 45 15.06 3.71 1.78
C MET A 45 13.83 4.57 2.11
N GLY A 46 13.61 5.62 1.31
CA GLY A 46 12.40 6.42 1.34
C GLY A 46 11.16 5.63 0.90
N THR A 47 9.99 6.15 1.22
CA THR A 47 8.69 5.60 0.84
C THR A 47 8.16 6.22 -0.45
N THR A 48 7.25 5.52 -1.11
CA THR A 48 6.56 6.04 -2.29
C THR A 48 5.05 5.94 -2.09
N PRO A 49 4.45 6.79 -1.23
CA PRO A 49 3.01 6.85 -1.09
C PRO A 49 2.37 7.14 -2.45
N ASN A 50 1.23 6.53 -2.71
CA ASN A 50 0.51 6.72 -3.96
C ASN A 50 -0.84 7.41 -3.74
N VAL A 51 -1.14 8.38 -4.58
CA VAL A 51 -2.46 9.00 -4.72
C VAL A 51 -3.04 8.54 -6.03
N GLY A 52 -3.99 7.60 -5.97
CA GLY A 52 -4.55 6.93 -7.14
C GLY A 52 -5.86 7.53 -7.64
N LEU A 53 -6.00 7.70 -8.95
CA LEU A 53 -7.27 8.07 -9.58
C LEU A 53 -8.13 6.81 -9.78
N MET A 54 -8.87 6.41 -8.75
CA MET A 54 -9.69 5.20 -8.73
C MET A 54 -11.18 5.45 -8.42
N ALA A 55 -11.62 6.70 -8.42
CA ALA A 55 -13.00 7.01 -8.13
C ALA A 55 -13.94 6.38 -9.14
N GLN A 56 -15.21 6.30 -8.78
CA GLN A 56 -16.26 5.69 -9.59
C GLN A 56 -16.13 6.06 -11.08
N LYS A 57 -16.08 5.06 -11.94
CA LYS A 57 -15.81 5.18 -13.39
C LYS A 57 -14.48 5.89 -13.68
N ALA A 58 -13.50 5.58 -12.88
CA ALA A 58 -12.14 5.92 -13.21
C ALA A 58 -11.63 4.95 -14.27
N GLU A 59 -10.81 5.46 -15.08
CA GLU A 59 -9.88 4.88 -16.03
C GLU A 59 -10.01 3.34 -16.23
N GLU A 60 -9.30 2.69 -16.88
CA GLU A 60 -9.20 1.32 -17.36
C GLU A 60 -9.79 0.21 -16.46
N TYR A 61 -10.02 0.44 -15.18
CA TYR A 61 -10.27 -0.63 -14.22
C TYR A 61 -11.69 -0.69 -13.63
N GLY A 62 -12.40 0.37 -13.52
CA GLY A 62 -13.62 0.41 -12.70
C GLY A 62 -14.94 0.29 -13.44
N SER A 63 -14.96 0.38 -14.76
CA SER A 63 -16.19 0.47 -15.55
C SER A 63 -16.17 -0.48 -16.72
N HIS A 64 -16.78 -1.64 -16.53
CA HIS A 64 -16.96 -2.63 -17.60
C HIS A 64 -18.39 -2.67 -18.15
N ASP A 65 -19.20 -1.69 -17.83
CA ASP A 65 -20.60 -1.58 -18.25
C ASP A 65 -20.76 -1.28 -19.75
N LYS A 66 -19.69 -0.89 -20.43
CA LYS A 66 -19.64 -0.64 -21.88
C LYS A 66 -18.59 -1.52 -22.55
N THR A 67 -18.79 -2.82 -22.45
CA THR A 67 -17.92 -3.84 -23.03
C THR A 67 -18.73 -4.70 -23.95
N PHE A 68 -18.27 -4.83 -25.19
CA PHE A 68 -18.96 -5.56 -26.25
C PHE A 68 -18.00 -6.51 -26.95
N GLU A 69 -18.44 -7.74 -27.20
CA GLU A 69 -17.83 -8.62 -28.20
C GLU A 69 -18.38 -8.20 -29.56
N ILE A 70 -17.48 -8.00 -30.51
CA ILE A 70 -17.82 -7.59 -31.91
C ILE A 70 -18.21 -8.84 -32.70
N ALA A 71 -19.46 -8.88 -33.14
CA ALA A 71 -20.01 -10.03 -33.86
C ALA A 71 -19.52 -10.18 -35.30
N ALA A 72 -19.12 -9.07 -35.93
CA ALA A 72 -18.65 -9.04 -37.34
C ALA A 72 -17.71 -7.86 -37.54
N ALA A 73 -16.79 -8.00 -38.52
CA ALA A 73 -15.90 -6.91 -38.90
C ALA A 73 -16.69 -5.66 -39.34
N GLY A 74 -16.20 -4.50 -38.96
CA GLY A 74 -16.86 -3.22 -39.24
C GLY A 74 -16.21 -2.05 -38.55
N THR A 75 -17.00 -1.02 -38.23
CA THR A 75 -16.53 0.21 -37.61
C THR A 75 -17.36 0.51 -36.39
N VAL A 76 -16.71 0.68 -35.23
CA VAL A 76 -17.34 1.21 -33.99
C VAL A 76 -17.20 2.71 -33.99
N ARG A 77 -18.30 3.45 -33.75
CA ARG A 77 -18.32 4.90 -33.63
C ARG A 77 -18.86 5.35 -32.30
N VAL A 78 -18.22 6.35 -31.71
CA VAL A 78 -18.77 7.14 -30.62
C VAL A 78 -19.33 8.42 -31.22
N VAL A 79 -20.63 8.63 -31.06
CA VAL A 79 -21.32 9.80 -31.60
C VAL A 79 -21.96 10.61 -30.48
N ASP A 80 -21.98 11.92 -30.62
CA ASP A 80 -22.68 12.81 -29.69
C ASP A 80 -24.20 12.87 -29.91
N GLY A 81 -24.92 13.62 -29.07
CA GLY A 81 -26.37 13.81 -29.20
C GLY A 81 -26.80 14.56 -30.49
N GLY A 82 -25.87 15.23 -31.15
CA GLY A 82 -26.08 15.91 -32.44
C GLY A 82 -25.78 15.05 -33.65
N GLY A 83 -25.27 13.81 -33.46
CA GLY A 83 -24.91 12.89 -34.49
C GLY A 83 -23.49 13.08 -35.06
N ALA A 84 -22.67 13.93 -34.45
CA ALA A 84 -21.26 14.09 -34.83
C ALA A 84 -20.43 12.91 -34.31
N THR A 85 -19.58 12.32 -35.16
CA THR A 85 -18.66 11.25 -34.78
C THR A 85 -17.49 11.85 -34.00
N LEU A 86 -17.33 11.43 -32.73
CA LEU A 86 -16.26 11.84 -31.86
C LEU A 86 -15.03 10.92 -31.96
N LEU A 87 -15.26 9.61 -32.06
CA LEU A 87 -14.24 8.58 -32.22
C LEU A 87 -14.72 7.50 -33.20
N GLU A 88 -13.79 6.93 -33.94
CA GLU A 88 -14.06 5.85 -34.89
C GLU A 88 -12.91 4.84 -34.84
N HIS A 89 -13.25 3.54 -34.81
CA HIS A 89 -12.31 2.43 -34.79
C HIS A 89 -12.75 1.33 -35.71
N GLU A 90 -11.86 0.88 -36.61
CA GLU A 90 -12.03 -0.34 -37.34
C GLU A 90 -11.87 -1.53 -36.40
N VAL A 91 -12.73 -2.54 -36.54
CA VAL A 91 -12.78 -3.72 -35.67
C VAL A 91 -13.06 -4.99 -36.47
N ASP A 92 -12.55 -6.12 -35.97
CA ASP A 92 -12.78 -7.44 -36.52
C ASP A 92 -13.78 -8.27 -35.71
N ALA A 93 -14.31 -9.34 -36.28
CA ALA A 93 -15.17 -10.28 -35.54
C ALA A 93 -14.38 -10.94 -34.40
N GLY A 94 -14.93 -10.94 -33.21
CA GLY A 94 -14.31 -11.47 -32.00
C GLY A 94 -13.50 -10.45 -31.21
N ASP A 95 -13.31 -9.24 -31.72
CA ASP A 95 -12.71 -8.16 -30.96
C ASP A 95 -13.58 -7.81 -29.74
N ILE A 96 -12.92 -7.40 -28.64
CA ILE A 96 -13.60 -6.84 -27.48
C ILE A 96 -13.40 -5.33 -27.49
N TRP A 97 -14.48 -4.61 -27.75
CA TRP A 97 -14.47 -3.15 -27.68
C TRP A 97 -14.99 -2.68 -26.32
N ARG A 98 -14.29 -1.74 -25.72
CA ARG A 98 -14.59 -1.27 -24.38
C ARG A 98 -14.42 0.24 -24.29
N MET A 99 -15.30 0.92 -23.55
CA MET A 99 -15.22 2.35 -23.27
C MET A 99 -15.26 2.60 -21.77
N CYS A 100 -14.31 3.39 -21.28
CA CYS A 100 -14.25 3.84 -19.90
C CYS A 100 -14.64 5.31 -19.79
N GLN A 101 -15.12 5.70 -18.61
CA GLN A 101 -15.44 7.09 -18.28
C GLN A 101 -14.69 7.50 -17.02
N THR A 102 -13.96 8.61 -17.10
CA THR A 102 -13.39 9.27 -15.91
C THR A 102 -14.15 10.56 -15.67
N LYS A 103 -14.73 10.71 -14.46
CA LYS A 103 -15.47 11.91 -14.10
C LYS A 103 -14.56 13.05 -13.70
N ASP A 104 -14.89 14.27 -14.15
CA ASP A 104 -14.17 15.48 -13.80
C ASP A 104 -14.05 15.70 -12.29
N ALA A 105 -15.15 15.52 -11.54
CA ALA A 105 -15.14 15.65 -10.08
C ALA A 105 -14.13 14.69 -9.41
N ALA A 106 -13.92 13.49 -9.96
CA ALA A 106 -12.93 12.54 -9.48
C ALA A 106 -11.50 13.04 -9.75
N ILE A 107 -11.26 13.65 -10.90
CA ILE A 107 -9.95 14.23 -11.25
C ILE A 107 -9.64 15.40 -10.32
N GLN A 108 -10.59 16.30 -10.11
CA GLN A 108 -10.42 17.46 -9.20
C GLN A 108 -10.12 17.03 -7.76
N ASP A 109 -10.80 15.99 -7.27
CA ASP A 109 -10.57 15.47 -5.93
C ASP A 109 -9.19 14.78 -5.81
N TRP A 110 -8.78 14.06 -6.85
CA TRP A 110 -7.46 13.44 -6.96
C TRP A 110 -6.33 14.47 -6.90
N VAL A 111 -6.43 15.58 -7.64
CA VAL A 111 -5.44 16.67 -7.60
C VAL A 111 -5.40 17.33 -6.23
N ARG A 112 -6.59 17.63 -5.63
CA ARG A 112 -6.65 18.21 -4.28
C ARG A 112 -5.99 17.32 -3.23
N LEU A 113 -6.22 16.00 -3.31
CA LEU A 113 -5.61 15.05 -2.38
C LEU A 113 -4.08 15.01 -2.53
N ALA A 114 -3.57 15.02 -3.78
CA ALA A 114 -2.13 15.08 -4.03
C ALA A 114 -1.50 16.32 -3.41
N VAL A 115 -2.11 17.48 -3.60
CA VAL A 115 -1.66 18.77 -3.02
C VAL A 115 -1.74 18.74 -1.49
N ALA A 116 -2.84 18.22 -0.93
CA ALA A 116 -3.00 18.11 0.52
C ALA A 116 -1.91 17.21 1.15
N ARG A 117 -1.59 16.09 0.50
CA ARG A 117 -0.52 15.19 0.96
C ARG A 117 0.86 15.85 0.85
N ALA A 118 1.15 16.55 -0.24
CA ALA A 118 2.40 17.30 -0.38
C ALA A 118 2.57 18.36 0.72
N ARG A 119 1.51 19.11 1.04
CA ARG A 119 1.53 20.08 2.15
C ARG A 119 1.73 19.43 3.52
N ALA A 120 1.06 18.31 3.77
CA ALA A 120 1.14 17.63 5.07
C ALA A 120 2.51 16.99 5.33
N THR A 121 3.18 16.48 4.29
CA THR A 121 4.43 15.72 4.42
C THR A 121 5.67 16.52 4.05
N GLY A 122 5.54 17.58 3.25
CA GLY A 122 6.67 18.29 2.66
C GLY A 122 7.37 17.51 1.54
N ALA A 123 6.92 16.30 1.21
CA ALA A 123 7.47 15.48 0.14
C ALA A 123 7.00 16.00 -1.24
N PRO A 124 7.82 15.90 -2.29
CA PRO A 124 7.39 16.23 -3.65
C PRO A 124 6.28 15.29 -4.10
N ALA A 125 5.29 15.84 -4.81
CA ALA A 125 4.27 15.07 -5.49
C ALA A 125 4.55 15.03 -7.00
N VAL A 126 4.62 13.83 -7.54
CA VAL A 126 4.91 13.61 -8.96
C VAL A 126 3.69 13.04 -9.65
N PHE A 127 3.12 13.78 -10.59
CA PHE A 127 2.09 13.30 -11.49
C PHE A 127 2.77 12.51 -12.61
N TRP A 128 2.47 11.22 -12.68
CA TRP A 128 3.02 10.31 -13.68
C TRP A 128 2.14 10.35 -14.93
N LEU A 129 2.31 11.39 -15.71
CA LEU A 129 1.51 11.65 -16.91
C LEU A 129 2.40 11.90 -18.11
N ASP A 130 2.09 11.27 -19.22
CA ASP A 130 2.79 11.36 -20.49
C ASP A 130 1.92 12.09 -21.52
N GLU A 131 2.34 13.28 -21.97
CA GLU A 131 1.62 14.10 -22.96
C GLU A 131 1.40 13.38 -24.29
N THR A 132 2.21 12.37 -24.59
CA THR A 132 2.09 11.57 -25.83
C THR A 132 1.00 10.51 -25.75
N ARG A 133 0.54 10.18 -24.54
CA ARG A 133 -0.56 9.24 -24.31
C ARG A 133 -1.89 10.01 -24.29
N PRO A 134 -2.86 9.70 -25.19
CA PRO A 134 -4.08 10.51 -25.34
C PRO A 134 -4.89 10.71 -24.06
N HIS A 135 -4.98 9.66 -23.21
CA HIS A 135 -5.69 9.76 -21.93
C HIS A 135 -4.99 10.74 -20.99
N ASP A 136 -3.67 10.66 -20.86
CA ASP A 136 -2.87 11.52 -19.98
C ASP A 136 -2.87 12.97 -20.48
N ALA A 137 -2.86 13.20 -21.78
CA ALA A 137 -3.00 14.53 -22.36
C ALA A 137 -4.31 15.19 -21.94
N GLN A 138 -5.43 14.44 -21.94
CA GLN A 138 -6.72 14.95 -21.45
C GLN A 138 -6.74 15.18 -19.93
N LEU A 139 -6.04 14.35 -19.14
CA LEU A 139 -5.88 14.60 -17.72
C LEU A 139 -5.07 15.88 -17.46
N LEU A 140 -4.00 16.11 -18.22
CA LEU A 140 -3.15 17.31 -18.08
C LEU A 140 -3.89 18.62 -18.35
N GLU A 141 -4.84 18.63 -19.28
CA GLU A 141 -5.71 19.78 -19.52
C GLU A 141 -6.57 20.15 -18.30
N LYS A 142 -6.76 19.23 -17.36
CA LYS A 142 -7.51 19.42 -16.11
C LYS A 142 -6.60 19.63 -14.90
N VAL A 143 -5.49 18.91 -14.86
CA VAL A 143 -4.53 18.95 -13.74
C VAL A 143 -3.88 20.32 -13.64
N ARG A 144 -3.38 20.87 -14.76
CA ARG A 144 -2.66 22.15 -14.77
C ARG A 144 -3.53 23.30 -14.22
N PRO A 145 -4.76 23.56 -14.73
CA PRO A 145 -5.62 24.60 -14.16
C PRO A 145 -5.99 24.37 -12.69
N ALA A 146 -6.19 23.10 -12.30
CA ALA A 146 -6.51 22.77 -10.90
C ALA A 146 -5.33 23.05 -9.96
N LEU A 147 -4.08 22.81 -10.38
CA LEU A 147 -2.89 23.15 -9.62
C LEU A 147 -2.73 24.68 -9.50
N ASP A 148 -2.97 25.42 -10.59
CA ASP A 148 -2.95 26.90 -10.59
C ASP A 148 -3.98 27.47 -9.61
N GLU A 149 -5.22 26.92 -9.61
CA GLU A 149 -6.29 27.34 -8.69
C GLU A 149 -5.94 27.04 -7.21
N LEU A 150 -5.24 25.93 -6.94
CA LEU A 150 -4.84 25.55 -5.59
C LEU A 150 -3.63 26.30 -5.07
N GLY A 151 -2.92 27.05 -5.92
CA GLY A 151 -1.77 27.90 -5.54
C GLY A 151 -0.65 27.06 -4.93
N VAL A 152 0.07 26.30 -5.76
CA VAL A 152 1.07 25.31 -5.30
C VAL A 152 2.52 25.79 -5.41
N ASP A 153 2.77 27.10 -5.53
CA ASP A 153 4.10 27.68 -5.71
C ASP A 153 5.07 27.38 -4.55
N ASP A 154 4.53 27.05 -3.39
CA ASP A 154 5.27 26.67 -2.18
C ASP A 154 5.60 25.16 -2.13
N LEU A 155 5.10 24.39 -3.07
CA LEU A 155 5.25 22.94 -3.11
C LEU A 155 6.14 22.50 -4.27
N ARG A 156 6.81 21.38 -4.10
CA ARG A 156 7.47 20.70 -5.19
C ARG A 156 6.49 19.73 -5.88
N ILE A 157 5.87 20.21 -6.95
CA ILE A 157 4.98 19.43 -7.80
C ILE A 157 5.65 19.23 -9.16
N GLU A 158 5.77 17.98 -9.59
CA GLU A 158 6.36 17.61 -10.88
C GLU A 158 5.32 16.88 -11.74
N VAL A 159 5.43 17.02 -13.04
CA VAL A 159 4.68 16.23 -14.04
C VAL A 159 5.71 15.58 -14.93
N LEU A 160 5.83 14.27 -14.83
CA LEU A 160 6.88 13.51 -15.52
C LEU A 160 6.31 12.26 -16.20
N PRO A 161 6.79 11.91 -17.39
CA PRO A 161 6.47 10.63 -18.02
C PRO A 161 7.06 9.47 -17.22
N VAL A 162 6.55 8.26 -17.42
CA VAL A 162 6.82 7.08 -16.59
C VAL A 162 8.31 6.83 -16.34
N ALA A 163 9.15 6.88 -17.37
CA ALA A 163 10.58 6.63 -17.22
C ALA A 163 11.28 7.66 -16.31
N GLU A 164 10.99 8.94 -16.53
CA GLU A 164 11.59 10.04 -15.75
C GLU A 164 11.08 10.05 -14.31
N ALA A 165 9.77 9.84 -14.13
CA ALA A 165 9.16 9.72 -12.81
C ALA A 165 9.74 8.53 -12.01
N THR A 166 10.02 7.41 -12.70
CA THR A 166 10.66 6.25 -12.09
C THR A 166 12.06 6.60 -11.62
N ARG A 167 12.92 7.14 -12.47
CA ARG A 167 14.29 7.54 -12.09
C ARG A 167 14.29 8.51 -10.92
N PHE A 168 13.50 9.57 -11.02
CA PHE A 168 13.33 10.55 -9.96
C PHE A 168 12.97 9.89 -8.60
N THR A 169 12.00 8.98 -8.63
CA THR A 169 11.53 8.31 -7.41
C THR A 169 12.57 7.35 -6.85
N LEU A 170 13.27 6.58 -7.69
CA LEU A 170 14.29 5.63 -7.26
C LEU A 170 15.52 6.32 -6.65
N GLU A 171 15.98 7.42 -7.25
CA GLU A 171 17.09 8.23 -6.73
C GLU A 171 16.77 8.77 -5.32
N ARG A 172 15.57 9.32 -5.14
CA ARG A 172 15.11 9.82 -3.84
C ARG A 172 14.93 8.71 -2.81
N ALA A 173 14.29 7.61 -3.21
CA ALA A 173 14.13 6.46 -2.33
C ALA A 173 15.49 5.93 -1.84
N ARG A 174 16.50 5.90 -2.71
CA ARG A 174 17.87 5.50 -2.32
C ARG A 174 18.52 6.49 -1.37
N ALA A 175 18.21 7.77 -1.48
CA ALA A 175 18.66 8.79 -0.54
C ALA A 175 17.90 8.79 0.80
N GLY A 176 16.92 7.91 0.99
CA GLY A 176 16.06 7.89 2.17
C GLY A 176 14.94 8.94 2.15
N GLU A 177 14.65 9.52 0.99
CA GLU A 177 13.68 10.59 0.82
C GLU A 177 12.37 10.08 0.20
N ASP A 178 11.25 10.55 0.73
CA ASP A 178 9.92 10.15 0.26
C ASP A 178 9.49 10.88 -1.01
N THR A 179 8.70 10.21 -1.84
CA THR A 179 8.10 10.79 -3.05
C THR A 179 6.64 10.35 -3.16
N ILE A 180 5.71 11.29 -3.25
CA ILE A 180 4.29 11.00 -3.48
C ILE A 180 4.09 10.73 -4.97
N SER A 181 3.76 9.49 -5.33
CA SER A 181 3.38 9.14 -6.69
C SER A 181 1.90 9.42 -6.92
N VAL A 182 1.58 10.23 -7.93
CA VAL A 182 0.22 10.62 -8.28
C VAL A 182 -0.11 10.00 -9.63
N THR A 183 -0.91 8.92 -9.62
CA THR A 183 -1.06 8.04 -10.78
C THR A 183 -2.51 7.70 -11.11
N GLY A 184 -2.73 7.21 -12.32
CA GLY A 184 -3.92 6.45 -12.66
C GLY A 184 -3.93 5.08 -11.98
N ASN A 185 -5.03 4.38 -12.16
CA ASN A 185 -5.29 3.11 -11.47
C ASN A 185 -4.35 1.98 -11.90
N VAL A 186 -4.12 1.83 -13.20
CA VAL A 186 -3.30 0.72 -13.74
C VAL A 186 -1.82 0.90 -13.37
N LEU A 187 -1.29 2.11 -13.49
CA LEU A 187 0.08 2.39 -13.10
C LEU A 187 0.31 2.18 -11.59
N ARG A 188 -0.70 2.47 -10.77
CA ARG A 188 -0.68 2.16 -9.35
C ARG A 188 -0.46 0.66 -9.11
N ASP A 189 -1.15 -0.21 -9.83
CA ASP A 189 -1.00 -1.66 -9.69
C ASP A 189 0.42 -2.11 -10.06
N TYR A 190 0.99 -1.57 -11.13
CA TYR A 190 2.38 -1.84 -11.49
C TYR A 190 3.38 -1.34 -10.44
N LEU A 191 3.17 -0.17 -9.86
CA LEU A 191 3.99 0.32 -8.76
C LEU A 191 3.91 -0.59 -7.53
N THR A 192 2.73 -1.13 -7.23
CA THR A 192 2.53 -2.09 -6.16
C THR A 192 3.32 -3.38 -6.39
N ASP A 193 3.40 -3.85 -7.63
CA ASP A 193 4.18 -5.03 -8.00
C ASP A 193 5.69 -4.74 -8.03
N LEU A 194 6.09 -3.52 -8.27
CA LEU A 194 7.48 -3.11 -8.38
C LEU A 194 8.26 -3.32 -7.07
N PHE A 195 7.72 -2.95 -5.94
CA PHE A 195 8.40 -3.05 -4.66
C PHE A 195 8.79 -4.49 -4.26
N PRO A 196 8.02 -5.55 -4.58
CA PRO A 196 8.51 -6.92 -4.47
C PRO A 196 9.75 -7.21 -5.34
N ILE A 197 9.87 -6.59 -6.52
CA ILE A 197 11.07 -6.71 -7.37
C ILE A 197 12.30 -6.09 -6.69
N LEU A 198 12.12 -5.06 -5.91
CA LEU A 198 13.17 -4.43 -5.12
C LEU A 198 13.59 -5.26 -3.89
N GLU A 199 13.11 -6.49 -3.78
CA GLU A 199 13.43 -7.44 -2.70
C GLU A 199 13.04 -6.97 -1.29
N LEU A 200 12.04 -6.08 -1.19
CA LEU A 200 11.59 -5.56 0.10
C LEU A 200 10.82 -6.60 0.92
N GLY A 201 10.47 -7.76 0.34
CA GLY A 201 9.64 -8.76 1.00
C GLY A 201 8.19 -8.31 1.24
N THR A 202 7.89 -7.05 1.02
CA THR A 202 6.60 -6.40 1.19
C THR A 202 6.48 -5.22 0.24
N SER A 203 5.27 -4.86 -0.16
CA SER A 203 4.95 -3.60 -0.84
C SER A 203 4.65 -2.45 0.14
N ALA A 204 5.03 -2.59 1.40
CA ALA A 204 4.74 -1.65 2.47
C ALA A 204 5.32 -0.25 2.26
N LYS A 205 6.39 -0.12 1.49
CA LYS A 205 6.95 1.18 1.12
C LYS A 205 6.12 1.93 0.07
N MET A 206 5.00 1.33 -0.37
CA MET A 206 4.00 1.97 -1.20
C MET A 206 2.62 1.82 -0.57
N LEU A 207 2.05 2.93 -0.14
CA LEU A 207 0.68 3.04 0.36
C LEU A 207 -0.16 3.80 -0.65
N SER A 208 -1.18 3.17 -1.22
CA SER A 208 -2.11 3.82 -2.13
C SER A 208 -3.28 4.45 -1.37
N ILE A 209 -3.50 5.73 -1.59
CA ILE A 209 -4.65 6.48 -1.08
C ILE A 209 -5.57 6.79 -2.24
N VAL A 210 -6.81 6.29 -2.17
CA VAL A 210 -7.82 6.45 -3.20
C VAL A 210 -8.93 7.33 -2.68
N PRO A 211 -9.18 8.51 -3.27
CA PRO A 211 -10.25 9.39 -2.85
C PRO A 211 -11.63 8.77 -3.16
N LEU A 212 -12.56 8.89 -2.21
CA LEU A 212 -13.94 8.50 -2.39
C LEU A 212 -14.79 9.73 -2.66
N MET A 213 -15.66 9.68 -3.68
CA MET A 213 -16.53 10.79 -4.11
C MET A 213 -17.40 11.38 -3.00
N ASN A 214 -17.83 10.56 -2.05
CA ASN A 214 -18.65 10.99 -0.90
C ASN A 214 -17.80 11.37 0.33
N GLY A 215 -16.52 11.61 0.14
CA GLY A 215 -15.57 11.88 1.20
C GLY A 215 -14.99 10.60 1.81
N GLY A 216 -13.81 10.70 2.36
CA GLY A 216 -13.03 9.57 2.82
C GLY A 216 -12.00 9.14 1.79
N GLY A 217 -11.25 8.13 2.14
CA GLY A 217 -10.28 7.47 1.29
C GLY A 217 -10.30 5.97 1.53
N LEU A 218 -9.95 5.23 0.50
CA LEU A 218 -9.56 3.84 0.61
C LEU A 218 -8.04 3.79 0.72
N PHE A 219 -7.53 3.03 1.67
CA PHE A 219 -6.10 2.84 1.88
C PHE A 219 -5.75 1.41 1.52
N GLU A 220 -4.83 1.25 0.57
CA GLU A 220 -4.41 -0.05 0.08
C GLU A 220 -2.90 -0.20 0.14
N THR A 221 -2.46 -1.37 0.54
CA THR A 221 -1.09 -1.82 0.36
C THR A 221 -1.06 -2.96 -0.64
N GLY A 222 0.06 -3.11 -1.35
CA GLY A 222 0.19 -4.21 -2.29
C GLY A 222 0.35 -5.54 -1.55
N ALA A 223 -0.73 -6.23 -1.31
CA ALA A 223 -0.72 -7.60 -0.84
C ALA A 223 -0.34 -8.50 -2.01
N GLY A 224 0.95 -8.75 -2.21
CA GLY A 224 1.46 -9.49 -3.35
C GLY A 224 0.90 -10.90 -3.50
N GLY A 225 1.04 -11.49 -4.69
CA GLY A 225 0.68 -12.89 -5.03
C GLY A 225 1.41 -13.97 -4.23
N SER A 226 2.14 -13.60 -3.18
CA SER A 226 2.83 -14.51 -2.24
C SER A 226 1.94 -15.00 -1.09
N ALA A 227 0.73 -14.45 -0.90
CA ALA A 227 -0.16 -14.83 0.18
C ALA A 227 -0.42 -16.36 0.31
N PRO A 228 -0.67 -17.12 -0.78
CA PRO A 228 -0.83 -18.57 -0.68
C PRO A 228 0.39 -19.28 -0.09
N LYS A 229 1.60 -18.84 -0.42
CA LYS A 229 2.84 -19.41 0.14
C LYS A 229 3.02 -19.10 1.63
N HIS A 230 2.58 -17.92 2.06
CA HIS A 230 2.61 -17.54 3.48
C HIS A 230 1.62 -18.41 4.29
N VAL A 231 0.43 -18.64 3.76
CA VAL A 231 -0.55 -19.56 4.38
C VAL A 231 -0.04 -21.00 4.38
N ALA A 232 0.55 -21.47 3.29
CA ALA A 232 1.14 -22.80 3.23
C ALA A 232 2.24 -23.00 4.29
N GLN A 233 3.11 -22.02 4.48
CA GLN A 233 4.14 -22.07 5.53
C GLN A 233 3.53 -22.03 6.95
N LEU A 234 2.51 -21.19 7.17
CA LEU A 234 1.78 -21.17 8.45
C LEU A 234 1.21 -22.54 8.79
N LEU A 235 0.58 -23.21 7.82
CA LEU A 235 -0.02 -24.54 8.05
C LEU A 235 1.03 -25.63 8.28
N ALA A 236 2.16 -25.58 7.58
CA ALA A 236 3.21 -26.60 7.64
C ALA A 236 4.16 -26.42 8.84
N GLU A 237 4.46 -25.20 9.23
CA GLU A 237 5.51 -24.86 10.18
C GLU A 237 5.04 -23.98 11.33
N ASN A 238 3.75 -23.64 11.39
CA ASN A 238 3.21 -22.63 12.33
C ASN A 238 4.08 -21.37 12.37
N HIS A 239 4.56 -20.93 11.20
CA HIS A 239 5.36 -19.74 11.02
C HIS A 239 4.75 -18.84 9.97
N LEU A 240 4.37 -17.61 10.34
CA LEU A 240 3.77 -16.63 9.44
C LEU A 240 4.79 -15.55 9.08
N ARG A 241 5.39 -15.66 7.89
CA ARG A 241 6.35 -14.67 7.39
C ARG A 241 5.73 -13.43 6.75
N TRP A 242 4.40 -13.27 6.81
CA TRP A 242 3.72 -12.07 6.31
C TRP A 242 4.22 -10.82 7.03
N ASP A 243 4.67 -9.82 6.26
CA ASP A 243 5.04 -8.53 6.82
C ASP A 243 3.85 -7.58 6.75
N SER A 244 3.34 -7.18 7.90
CA SER A 244 2.20 -6.26 8.05
C SER A 244 2.62 -4.78 8.08
N LEU A 245 3.82 -4.44 7.65
CA LEU A 245 4.29 -3.05 7.64
C LEU A 245 3.35 -2.13 6.86
N GLY A 246 2.83 -2.60 5.73
CA GLY A 246 1.85 -1.86 4.93
C GLY A 246 0.55 -1.59 5.66
N GLU A 247 0.02 -2.59 6.37
CA GLU A 247 -1.18 -2.45 7.18
C GLU A 247 -0.99 -1.46 8.34
N PHE A 248 0.21 -1.43 8.94
CA PHE A 248 0.54 -0.46 9.99
C PHE A 248 0.53 0.97 9.45
N LEU A 249 1.19 1.19 8.32
CA LEU A 249 1.19 2.49 7.63
C LEU A 249 -0.23 2.90 7.20
N ALA A 250 -1.02 1.98 6.63
CA ALA A 250 -2.39 2.23 6.24
C ALA A 250 -3.26 2.64 7.43
N LEU A 251 -3.09 2.00 8.58
CA LEU A 251 -3.82 2.36 9.79
C LEU A 251 -3.42 3.74 10.30
N ALA A 252 -2.13 4.10 10.29
CA ALA A 252 -1.66 5.42 10.69
C ALA A 252 -2.30 6.52 9.84
N VAL A 253 -2.22 6.42 8.51
CA VAL A 253 -2.82 7.40 7.59
C VAL A 253 -4.35 7.43 7.71
N SER A 254 -5.00 6.29 7.98
CA SER A 254 -6.46 6.25 8.22
C SER A 254 -6.86 7.04 9.47
N LEU A 255 -6.06 6.97 10.52
CA LEU A 255 -6.28 7.75 11.77
C LEU A 255 -6.06 9.25 11.54
N GLU A 256 -5.04 9.63 10.77
CA GLU A 256 -4.79 11.02 10.36
C GLU A 256 -5.97 11.59 9.58
N MET A 257 -6.47 10.87 8.55
CA MET A 257 -7.63 11.31 7.80
C MET A 257 -8.90 11.39 8.65
N LEU A 258 -9.10 10.49 9.59
CA LEU A 258 -10.20 10.58 10.55
C LEU A 258 -10.09 11.86 11.38
N ALA A 259 -8.89 12.18 11.84
CA ALA A 259 -8.65 13.40 12.61
C ALA A 259 -8.94 14.67 11.81
N GLU A 260 -8.46 14.75 10.56
CA GLU A 260 -8.72 15.88 9.67
C GLU A 260 -10.21 16.10 9.40
N LYS A 261 -10.96 15.02 9.12
CA LYS A 261 -12.38 15.11 8.77
C LYS A 261 -13.31 15.38 9.94
N THR A 262 -12.95 14.89 11.12
CA THR A 262 -13.84 14.96 12.30
C THR A 262 -13.38 15.93 13.38
N GLY A 263 -12.16 16.48 13.24
CA GLY A 263 -11.52 17.28 14.30
C GLY A 263 -11.12 16.45 15.53
N ASN A 264 -11.02 15.10 15.39
CA ASN A 264 -10.71 14.21 16.51
C ASN A 264 -9.20 14.25 16.85
N ALA A 265 -8.83 15.04 17.85
CA ALA A 265 -7.45 15.19 18.29
C ALA A 265 -6.81 13.85 18.75
N ARG A 266 -7.57 12.96 19.41
CA ARG A 266 -7.07 11.65 19.83
C ARG A 266 -6.75 10.74 18.64
N ALA A 267 -7.54 10.79 17.57
CA ALA A 267 -7.22 10.05 16.36
C ALA A 267 -5.91 10.52 15.73
N ARG A 268 -5.62 11.83 15.77
CA ARG A 268 -4.34 12.38 15.32
C ARG A 268 -3.18 11.84 16.14
N LEU A 269 -3.25 11.93 17.45
CA LEU A 269 -2.21 11.42 18.34
C LEU A 269 -1.95 9.92 18.16
N LEU A 270 -3.01 9.14 17.98
CA LEU A 270 -2.90 7.71 17.68
C LEU A 270 -2.18 7.46 16.36
N GLY A 271 -2.52 8.20 15.30
CA GLY A 271 -1.89 8.07 13.97
C GLY A 271 -0.40 8.42 13.99
N GLU A 272 -0.06 9.61 14.50
CA GLU A 272 1.32 10.07 14.61
C GLU A 272 2.20 9.16 15.46
N ALA A 273 1.67 8.66 16.60
CA ALA A 273 2.38 7.71 17.43
C ALA A 273 2.56 6.34 16.75
N LEU A 274 1.58 5.90 15.94
CA LEU A 274 1.69 4.66 15.18
C LEU A 274 2.71 4.77 14.07
N ASP A 275 2.79 5.91 13.39
CA ASP A 275 3.79 6.15 12.35
C ASP A 275 5.22 6.05 12.92
N ARG A 276 5.50 6.73 14.06
CA ARG A 276 6.78 6.60 14.75
C ARG A 276 7.08 5.18 15.24
N ALA A 277 6.06 4.49 15.77
CA ALA A 277 6.21 3.10 16.20
C ALA A 277 6.54 2.16 15.02
N THR A 278 5.97 2.42 13.85
CA THR A 278 6.26 1.68 12.62
C THR A 278 7.71 1.93 12.16
N GLY A 279 8.19 3.16 12.25
CA GLY A 279 9.61 3.49 12.07
C GLY A 279 10.51 2.68 13.01
N SER A 280 10.16 2.61 14.29
CA SER A 280 10.91 1.84 15.29
C SER A 280 10.92 0.32 15.02
N VAL A 281 9.84 -0.25 14.43
CA VAL A 281 9.83 -1.65 13.98
C VAL A 281 10.92 -1.89 12.92
N LEU A 282 11.05 -0.97 11.96
CA LEU A 282 12.08 -1.05 10.91
C LEU A 282 13.49 -0.85 11.47
N GLU A 283 13.71 0.22 12.21
CA GLU A 283 15.03 0.59 12.76
C GLU A 283 15.61 -0.51 13.66
N ASN A 284 14.75 -1.20 14.42
CA ASN A 284 15.17 -2.29 15.30
C ASN A 284 15.13 -3.67 14.64
N GLY A 285 14.91 -3.75 13.32
CA GLY A 285 14.89 -5.02 12.58
C GLY A 285 13.82 -5.99 13.06
N ARG A 286 12.60 -5.48 13.37
CA ARG A 286 11.49 -6.29 13.89
C ARG A 286 10.50 -6.74 12.81
N SER A 287 10.90 -6.71 11.55
CA SER A 287 10.15 -7.34 10.45
C SER A 287 10.22 -8.86 10.52
N PRO A 288 9.18 -9.58 10.02
CA PRO A 288 9.15 -11.03 10.06
C PRO A 288 10.27 -11.68 9.23
N SER A 289 10.90 -12.69 9.80
CA SER A 289 11.84 -13.54 9.07
C SER A 289 11.13 -14.54 8.14
N ARG A 290 11.85 -15.02 7.14
CA ARG A 290 11.40 -16.12 6.29
C ARG A 290 11.62 -17.49 6.92
N ARG A 291 12.38 -17.57 8.01
CA ARG A 291 12.82 -18.83 8.65
C ARG A 291 11.97 -19.16 9.87
N CYS A 292 11.46 -20.39 9.90
CA CYS A 292 10.81 -20.94 11.07
C CYS A 292 11.75 -20.92 12.30
N GLY A 293 11.23 -20.61 13.47
CA GLY A 293 11.97 -20.45 14.71
C GLY A 293 12.54 -19.06 14.96
N GLU A 294 12.48 -18.17 13.96
CA GLU A 294 12.85 -16.75 14.10
C GLU A 294 11.58 -15.89 14.28
N LEU A 295 11.75 -14.57 14.35
CA LEU A 295 10.64 -13.62 14.49
C LEU A 295 9.66 -13.77 13.33
N ASP A 296 8.39 -13.98 13.60
CA ASP A 296 7.34 -14.04 12.61
C ASP A 296 6.38 -12.83 12.70
N ASN A 297 5.32 -12.82 11.91
CA ASN A 297 4.31 -11.76 11.90
C ASN A 297 3.75 -11.45 13.30
N ARG A 298 3.49 -12.48 14.11
CA ARG A 298 2.93 -12.32 15.47
C ARG A 298 3.91 -11.60 16.39
N GLY A 299 5.19 -11.90 16.26
CA GLY A 299 6.26 -11.21 16.99
C GLY A 299 6.43 -9.75 16.51
N SER A 300 6.32 -9.51 15.21
CA SER A 300 6.34 -8.15 14.66
C SER A 300 5.18 -7.30 15.22
N HIS A 301 3.97 -7.86 15.28
CA HIS A 301 2.81 -7.20 15.90
C HIS A 301 3.00 -6.93 17.40
N PHE A 302 3.66 -7.83 18.12
CA PHE A 302 4.01 -7.57 19.50
C PHE A 302 4.93 -6.33 19.62
N TYR A 303 5.98 -6.25 18.81
CA TYR A 303 6.89 -5.11 18.86
C TYR A 303 6.20 -3.81 18.42
N LEU A 304 5.32 -3.86 17.42
CA LEU A 304 4.50 -2.69 17.09
C LEU A 304 3.65 -2.23 18.26
N ALA A 305 2.97 -3.15 18.94
CA ALA A 305 2.15 -2.82 20.10
C ALA A 305 2.97 -2.21 21.25
N LEU A 306 4.17 -2.75 21.50
CA LEU A 306 5.11 -2.22 22.49
C LEU A 306 5.54 -0.79 22.13
N TYR A 307 6.04 -0.57 20.93
CA TYR A 307 6.52 0.74 20.51
C TYR A 307 5.40 1.76 20.42
N TRP A 308 4.24 1.37 19.90
CA TRP A 308 3.07 2.26 19.85
C TRP A 308 2.60 2.67 21.25
N ALA A 309 2.56 1.74 22.21
CA ALA A 309 2.23 2.06 23.59
C ALA A 309 3.28 2.98 24.24
N GLN A 310 4.57 2.82 23.93
CA GLN A 310 5.66 3.68 24.39
C GLN A 310 5.52 5.10 23.83
N GLU A 311 5.26 5.25 22.54
CA GLU A 311 5.04 6.55 21.88
C GLU A 311 3.81 7.28 22.47
N LEU A 312 2.71 6.55 22.69
CA LEU A 312 1.51 7.12 23.30
C LEU A 312 1.70 7.47 24.78
N ALA A 313 2.55 6.75 25.48
CA ALA A 313 2.89 7.08 26.86
C ALA A 313 3.81 8.31 26.98
N ALA A 314 4.64 8.56 25.96
CA ALA A 314 5.61 9.65 25.95
C ALA A 314 5.05 10.98 25.46
N GLN A 315 3.90 11.01 24.77
CA GLN A 315 3.31 12.23 24.23
C GLN A 315 2.78 13.14 25.34
N GLY A 316 2.84 14.47 25.14
CA GLY A 316 2.47 15.46 26.14
C GLY A 316 1.10 16.12 25.97
N ASP A 317 0.38 15.81 24.87
CA ASP A 317 -0.82 16.54 24.45
C ASP A 317 -2.11 16.03 25.12
N ASP A 318 -2.15 14.75 25.50
CA ASP A 318 -3.28 14.13 26.23
C ASP A 318 -2.77 13.30 27.39
N GLY A 319 -2.75 13.89 28.59
CA GLY A 319 -2.23 13.25 29.80
C GLY A 319 -3.04 12.03 30.25
N GLU A 320 -4.34 11.96 29.96
CA GLU A 320 -5.17 10.78 30.24
C GLU A 320 -4.79 9.61 29.36
N LEU A 321 -4.64 9.89 28.04
CA LEU A 321 -4.19 8.91 27.06
C LEU A 321 -2.78 8.41 27.41
N ALA A 322 -1.85 9.32 27.73
CA ALA A 322 -0.49 8.97 28.11
C ALA A 322 -0.46 8.06 29.35
N ALA A 323 -1.18 8.41 30.40
CA ALA A 323 -1.26 7.60 31.63
C ALA A 323 -1.83 6.19 31.37
N ARG A 324 -2.86 6.10 30.53
CA ARG A 324 -3.47 4.83 30.14
C ARG A 324 -2.49 3.92 29.40
N PHE A 325 -1.72 4.46 28.46
CA PHE A 325 -0.75 3.68 27.68
C PHE A 325 0.56 3.43 28.43
N ALA A 326 0.93 4.26 29.41
CA ALA A 326 2.12 4.04 30.24
C ALA A 326 2.08 2.68 30.97
N ALA A 327 0.92 2.31 31.55
CA ALA A 327 0.75 1.02 32.22
C ALA A 327 0.91 -0.17 31.24
N VAL A 328 0.39 -0.04 30.03
CA VAL A 328 0.50 -1.07 28.98
C VAL A 328 1.94 -1.16 28.47
N ALA A 329 2.58 -0.04 28.14
CA ALA A 329 3.97 0.00 27.70
C ALA A 329 4.92 -0.65 28.72
N GLN A 330 4.74 -0.32 30.00
CA GLN A 330 5.53 -0.91 31.09
C GLN A 330 5.31 -2.43 31.18
N ARG A 331 4.07 -2.89 31.07
CA ARG A 331 3.74 -4.30 31.13
C ARG A 331 4.32 -5.07 29.93
N LEU A 332 4.14 -4.56 28.70
CA LEU A 332 4.68 -5.18 27.49
C LEU A 332 6.22 -5.25 27.53
N ALA A 333 6.88 -4.19 28.00
CA ALA A 333 8.33 -4.17 28.15
C ALA A 333 8.83 -5.16 29.23
N ALA A 334 8.12 -5.26 30.36
CA ALA A 334 8.49 -6.20 31.41
C ALA A 334 8.34 -7.67 31.00
N ASP A 335 7.34 -7.97 30.19
CA ASP A 335 7.01 -9.31 29.75
C ASP A 335 7.61 -9.67 28.36
N GLU A 336 8.41 -8.80 27.73
CA GLU A 336 8.95 -8.98 26.38
C GLU A 336 9.54 -10.37 26.14
N GLN A 337 10.46 -10.79 27.01
CA GLN A 337 11.14 -12.09 26.87
C GLN A 337 10.17 -13.26 26.92
N ALA A 338 9.19 -13.20 27.84
CA ALA A 338 8.19 -14.26 27.99
C ALA A 338 7.28 -14.31 26.76
N ILE A 339 6.82 -13.16 26.26
CA ILE A 339 5.94 -13.06 25.09
C ILE A 339 6.67 -13.59 23.84
N VAL A 340 7.90 -13.15 23.59
CA VAL A 340 8.70 -13.60 22.45
C VAL A 340 8.95 -15.12 22.51
N ALA A 341 9.24 -15.65 23.71
CA ALA A 341 9.42 -17.10 23.90
C ALA A 341 8.12 -17.88 23.63
N GLU A 342 6.95 -17.39 24.11
CA GLU A 342 5.65 -18.01 23.81
C GLU A 342 5.33 -18.01 22.32
N LEU A 343 5.59 -16.90 21.60
CA LEU A 343 5.35 -16.77 20.18
C LEU A 343 6.29 -17.64 19.33
N ALA A 344 7.55 -17.75 19.72
CA ALA A 344 8.53 -18.61 19.04
C ALA A 344 8.30 -20.08 19.34
N GLY A 345 7.88 -20.40 20.58
CA GLY A 345 7.74 -21.78 21.06
C GLY A 345 6.63 -22.59 20.38
N VAL A 346 5.70 -21.95 19.68
CA VAL A 346 4.64 -22.64 18.93
C VAL A 346 5.03 -22.99 17.49
N GLN A 347 6.18 -22.49 17.03
CA GLN A 347 6.64 -22.71 15.65
C GLN A 347 7.30 -24.09 15.49
N GLY A 348 7.33 -24.59 14.27
CA GLY A 348 8.01 -25.83 13.89
C GLY A 348 7.07 -27.03 13.72
N GLU A 349 5.83 -26.94 14.20
CA GLU A 349 4.85 -28.04 14.09
C GLU A 349 3.66 -27.63 13.19
N PRO A 350 3.14 -28.55 12.38
CA PRO A 350 1.97 -28.26 11.54
C PRO A 350 0.73 -27.87 12.36
N VAL A 351 -0.07 -26.96 11.80
CA VAL A 351 -1.34 -26.53 12.42
C VAL A 351 -2.53 -26.74 11.49
N ASP A 352 -3.68 -27.02 12.09
CA ASP A 352 -4.96 -27.17 11.40
C ASP A 352 -5.88 -26.00 11.77
N ILE A 353 -6.22 -25.18 10.79
CA ILE A 353 -7.12 -24.04 10.94
C ILE A 353 -8.57 -24.35 10.53
N GLY A 354 -8.89 -25.61 10.23
CA GLY A 354 -10.25 -26.05 9.91
C GLY A 354 -10.69 -25.78 8.46
N GLY A 355 -9.78 -25.47 7.55
CA GLY A 355 -10.04 -25.27 6.13
C GLY A 355 -9.37 -23.99 5.58
N TYR A 356 -9.30 -23.89 4.24
CA TYR A 356 -8.65 -22.77 3.58
C TYR A 356 -9.60 -21.59 3.32
N TYR A 357 -10.79 -21.86 2.77
CA TYR A 357 -11.76 -20.79 2.41
C TYR A 357 -12.67 -20.37 3.56
N ARG A 358 -12.94 -21.29 4.47
CA ARG A 358 -13.77 -21.06 5.66
C ARG A 358 -13.08 -21.70 6.85
N ALA A 359 -12.00 -21.06 7.27
CA ALA A 359 -11.25 -21.48 8.43
C ALA A 359 -12.12 -21.39 9.70
N ASP A 360 -11.89 -22.29 10.64
CA ASP A 360 -12.55 -22.27 11.94
C ASP A 360 -12.01 -21.10 12.78
N ALA A 361 -12.90 -20.20 13.20
CA ALA A 361 -12.51 -18.95 13.88
C ALA A 361 -11.77 -19.22 15.21
N ALA A 362 -12.14 -20.23 15.97
CA ALA A 362 -11.49 -20.55 17.24
C ALA A 362 -10.08 -21.12 17.02
N ARG A 363 -9.92 -21.99 16.02
CA ARG A 363 -8.60 -22.53 15.65
C ARG A 363 -7.69 -21.46 15.11
N VAL A 364 -8.19 -20.56 14.24
CA VAL A 364 -7.42 -19.41 13.74
C VAL A 364 -6.99 -18.51 14.89
N ASP A 365 -7.90 -18.20 15.83
CA ASP A 365 -7.56 -17.35 16.97
C ASP A 365 -6.46 -17.98 17.83
N ALA A 366 -6.53 -19.28 18.08
CA ALA A 366 -5.51 -20.00 18.84
C ALA A 366 -4.14 -20.00 18.15
N VAL A 367 -4.11 -20.12 16.82
CA VAL A 367 -2.87 -20.06 16.02
C VAL A 367 -2.30 -18.66 15.96
N MET A 368 -3.15 -17.64 15.78
CA MET A 368 -2.72 -16.26 15.60
C MET A 368 -2.43 -15.52 16.92
N ARG A 369 -2.98 -15.97 18.05
CA ARG A 369 -2.83 -15.35 19.38
C ARG A 369 -2.38 -16.35 20.44
N PRO A 370 -1.25 -17.06 20.23
CA PRO A 370 -0.83 -18.13 21.13
C PRO A 370 -0.25 -17.63 22.46
N SER A 371 0.14 -16.34 22.56
CA SER A 371 0.72 -15.78 23.80
C SER A 371 -0.35 -15.33 24.77
N ALA A 372 -0.53 -16.08 25.85
CA ALA A 372 -1.40 -15.72 26.95
C ALA A 372 -0.89 -14.46 27.70
N THR A 373 0.41 -14.33 27.81
CA THR A 373 1.06 -13.17 28.45
C THR A 373 0.78 -11.88 27.68
N PHE A 374 0.90 -11.93 26.34
CA PHE A 374 0.58 -10.78 25.49
C PHE A 374 -0.91 -10.40 25.57
N ALA A 375 -1.80 -11.40 25.51
CA ALA A 375 -3.24 -11.18 25.66
C ALA A 375 -3.59 -10.53 27.04
N ALA A 376 -2.96 -10.98 28.11
CA ALA A 376 -3.14 -10.42 29.45
C ALA A 376 -2.63 -8.97 29.55
N ALA A 377 -1.50 -8.64 28.93
CA ALA A 377 -0.97 -7.28 28.88
C ALA A 377 -1.93 -6.32 28.14
N LEU A 378 -2.51 -6.74 27.00
CA LEU A 378 -3.48 -5.93 26.26
C LEU A 378 -4.85 -5.82 26.97
N ALA A 379 -5.23 -6.78 27.81
CA ALA A 379 -6.49 -6.73 28.58
C ALA A 379 -6.57 -5.53 29.53
N VAL A 380 -5.43 -4.99 29.96
CA VAL A 380 -5.34 -3.78 30.79
C VAL A 380 -6.03 -2.58 30.08
N LEU A 381 -5.93 -2.47 28.76
CA LEU A 381 -6.62 -1.42 27.99
C LEU A 381 -8.15 -1.53 28.05
N LYS A 382 -8.67 -2.75 28.12
CA LYS A 382 -10.13 -3.00 28.14
C LYS A 382 -10.72 -2.69 29.52
N ALA A 383 -9.99 -2.93 30.60
CA ALA A 383 -10.46 -2.69 31.96
C ALA A 383 -10.64 -1.19 32.29
N GLY A 384 -9.87 -0.31 31.63
CA GLY A 384 -9.99 1.15 31.80
C GLY A 384 -11.04 1.83 30.92
N ALA A 385 -11.77 1.09 30.09
CA ALA A 385 -12.79 1.64 29.20
C ALA A 385 -14.22 1.58 29.76
N THR A 386 -14.40 1.06 30.98
CA THR A 386 -15.72 0.83 31.63
C THR A 386 -15.99 1.78 32.78
N THR A 387 -15.24 2.85 32.92
CA THR A 387 -15.50 3.99 33.81
C THR A 387 -15.55 5.23 32.92
#